data_1cfad9892b1491edc30ba59ef6df9704
#
_entry.id   1cfad9892b1491edc30ba59ef6df9704
#
_cell.length_a   1.000
_cell.length_b   1.000
_cell.length_c   1.000
_cell.angle_alpha   90.00
_cell.angle_beta   90.00
_cell.angle_gamma   90.00
#
_symmetry.space_group_name_H-M   'P 1'
#
loop_
_entity.id
_entity.type
_entity.pdbx_description
1 polymer ?
#
loop_
_entity_poly.entity_id
_entity_poly.type
_entity_poly.pdbx_seq_one_letter_code
_entity_poly.pdbx_strand_id
1 'polypeptide(L)'
;FTKMAIGDGSTTTNVREMEALANQITTLPILNINAKKNGTCEINALLTNKSATTGFYIKELGIFAHGDDNVEILYAYNVSTSPDFVPPFSANNVVEIEYVDTIIVDQVANVTAVIDPSITYITKKYADENYLVTARLAEIIGLEFGGNIQDAGAKTTGKFYYDNVTKYYYECITDTNATYNDATKFRAISNKPISDKVENLYSVESYAIDSRLTVGL
;
A
#
# COMPACT_ATOMS: atom_id res chain seq x y z
N PHE A 1 -19.40 2.14 4.64
CA PHE A 1 -19.51 0.98 3.73
C PHE A 1 -18.83 -0.22 4.36
N THR A 2 -19.39 -1.41 4.18
CA THR A 2 -18.93 -2.64 4.84
C THR A 2 -18.25 -3.60 3.87
N LYS A 3 -18.82 -3.79 2.68
CA LYS A 3 -18.32 -4.70 1.65
C LYS A 3 -18.91 -4.36 0.27
N MET A 4 -18.26 -4.83 -0.77
CA MET A 4 -18.90 -5.14 -2.04
C MET A 4 -19.18 -6.64 -2.12
N ALA A 5 -20.15 -7.05 -2.92
CA ALA A 5 -20.40 -8.47 -3.21
C ALA A 5 -20.81 -8.64 -4.66
N ILE A 6 -20.48 -9.79 -5.23
CA ILE A 6 -20.91 -10.19 -6.56
C ILE A 6 -21.74 -11.45 -6.51
N GLY A 7 -22.65 -11.57 -7.46
CA GLY A 7 -23.53 -12.69 -7.62
C GLY A 7 -23.74 -13.09 -9.08
N ASP A 8 -24.32 -14.25 -9.29
CA ASP A 8 -24.71 -14.74 -10.61
C ASP A 8 -26.23 -14.95 -10.75
N GLY A 9 -26.97 -14.39 -9.79
CA GLY A 9 -28.43 -14.43 -9.80
C GLY A 9 -29.04 -13.52 -10.86
N SER A 10 -30.34 -13.62 -10.94
CA SER A 10 -31.20 -12.66 -11.64
C SER A 10 -32.47 -12.48 -10.84
N THR A 11 -32.97 -11.25 -10.79
CA THR A 11 -34.18 -10.94 -10.04
C THR A 11 -35.19 -10.21 -10.93
N THR A 12 -36.46 -10.45 -10.65
CA THR A 12 -37.58 -9.66 -11.15
C THR A 12 -38.13 -8.68 -10.10
N THR A 13 -37.55 -8.70 -8.88
CA THR A 13 -37.91 -7.83 -7.79
C THR A 13 -37.48 -6.38 -8.11
N ASN A 14 -38.28 -5.42 -7.65
CA ASN A 14 -37.90 -4.02 -7.75
C ASN A 14 -36.58 -3.78 -6.98
N VAL A 15 -35.61 -3.22 -7.65
CA VAL A 15 -34.27 -2.95 -7.09
C VAL A 15 -34.33 -2.18 -5.77
N ARG A 16 -35.32 -1.30 -5.60
CA ARG A 16 -35.51 -0.50 -4.37
C ARG A 16 -36.00 -1.32 -3.15
N GLU A 17 -36.47 -2.53 -3.39
CA GLU A 17 -37.00 -3.44 -2.36
C GLU A 17 -36.02 -4.58 -2.06
N MET A 18 -34.85 -4.58 -2.69
CA MET A 18 -33.84 -5.62 -2.48
C MET A 18 -33.04 -5.32 -1.23
N GLU A 19 -32.91 -6.32 -0.37
CA GLU A 19 -32.08 -6.29 0.83
C GLU A 19 -30.77 -7.07 0.65
N ALA A 20 -30.70 -7.91 -0.39
CA ALA A 20 -29.53 -8.75 -0.71
C ALA A 20 -29.46 -9.00 -2.22
N LEU A 21 -28.33 -9.54 -2.69
CA LEU A 21 -28.21 -10.07 -4.05
C LEU A 21 -29.13 -11.29 -4.22
N ALA A 22 -29.61 -11.51 -5.45
CA ALA A 22 -30.47 -12.67 -5.73
C ALA A 22 -29.73 -14.00 -5.53
N ASN A 23 -28.44 -14.08 -5.90
CA ASN A 23 -27.56 -15.20 -5.58
C ASN A 23 -26.12 -14.73 -5.38
N GLN A 24 -25.77 -14.37 -4.16
CA GLN A 24 -24.42 -13.93 -3.83
C GLN A 24 -23.44 -15.11 -3.93
N ILE A 25 -22.36 -14.91 -4.71
CA ILE A 25 -21.27 -15.88 -4.89
C ILE A 25 -20.09 -15.56 -3.97
N THR A 26 -19.67 -14.32 -3.93
CA THR A 26 -18.49 -13.93 -3.12
C THR A 26 -18.58 -12.48 -2.67
N THR A 27 -17.82 -12.18 -1.62
CA THR A 27 -17.63 -10.84 -1.10
C THR A 27 -16.30 -10.29 -1.57
N LEU A 28 -16.29 -9.03 -1.98
CA LEU A 28 -15.10 -8.30 -2.37
C LEU A 28 -14.69 -7.38 -1.21
N PRO A 29 -13.48 -7.52 -0.68
CA PRO A 29 -12.99 -6.59 0.34
C PRO A 29 -12.83 -5.20 -0.27
N ILE A 30 -13.21 -4.18 0.49
CA ILE A 30 -12.97 -2.78 0.13
C ILE A 30 -11.50 -2.48 0.36
N LEU A 31 -10.81 -2.02 -0.67
CA LEU A 31 -9.41 -1.62 -0.61
C LEU A 31 -9.26 -0.16 -0.20
N ASN A 32 -10.14 0.69 -0.73
CA ASN A 32 -10.08 2.12 -0.52
C ASN A 32 -11.43 2.77 -0.79
N ILE A 33 -11.67 3.90 -0.15
CA ILE A 33 -12.76 4.82 -0.49
C ILE A 33 -12.23 6.24 -0.67
N ASN A 34 -12.82 6.96 -1.61
CA ASN A 34 -12.47 8.34 -1.91
C ASN A 34 -13.74 9.19 -2.01
N ALA A 35 -14.09 9.85 -0.92
CA ALA A 35 -15.22 10.79 -0.89
C ALA A 35 -14.83 12.08 -1.62
N LYS A 36 -15.62 12.48 -2.60
CA LYS A 36 -15.39 13.68 -3.41
C LYS A 36 -16.30 14.82 -2.94
N LYS A 37 -15.85 16.05 -3.09
CA LYS A 37 -16.59 17.25 -2.68
C LYS A 37 -17.91 17.47 -3.42
N ASN A 38 -18.17 16.73 -4.49
CA ASN A 38 -19.40 16.81 -5.29
C ASN A 38 -20.52 15.88 -4.81
N GLY A 39 -20.41 15.29 -3.62
CA GLY A 39 -21.38 14.36 -3.08
C GLY A 39 -21.32 12.96 -3.67
N THR A 40 -20.20 12.60 -4.30
CA THR A 40 -19.95 11.24 -4.77
C THR A 40 -18.86 10.56 -3.94
N CYS A 41 -18.88 9.24 -3.90
CA CYS A 41 -17.87 8.41 -3.28
C CYS A 41 -17.42 7.33 -4.27
N GLU A 42 -16.12 7.23 -4.48
CA GLU A 42 -15.50 6.16 -5.25
C GLU A 42 -15.05 5.07 -4.30
N ILE A 43 -15.48 3.85 -4.57
CA ILE A 43 -15.18 2.66 -3.75
C ILE A 43 -14.38 1.69 -4.61
N ASN A 44 -13.22 1.30 -4.14
CA ASN A 44 -12.36 0.34 -4.80
C ASN A 44 -12.42 -0.99 -4.05
N ALA A 45 -12.66 -2.09 -4.77
CA ALA A 45 -12.67 -3.44 -4.21
C ALA A 45 -11.95 -4.42 -5.14
N LEU A 46 -11.44 -5.51 -4.59
CA LEU A 46 -10.69 -6.51 -5.36
C LEU A 46 -11.47 -7.82 -5.47
N LEU A 47 -11.72 -8.25 -6.70
CA LEU A 47 -12.12 -9.61 -6.99
C LEU A 47 -10.87 -10.47 -7.20
N THR A 48 -10.82 -11.61 -6.51
CA THR A 48 -9.87 -12.68 -6.80
C THR A 48 -10.60 -14.01 -6.92
N ASN A 49 -10.13 -14.87 -7.84
CA ASN A 49 -10.68 -16.23 -7.96
C ASN A 49 -9.97 -17.25 -7.06
N LYS A 50 -9.06 -16.84 -6.19
CA LYS A 50 -8.22 -17.75 -5.35
C LYS A 50 -9.02 -18.78 -4.55
N SER A 51 -10.26 -18.48 -4.18
CA SER A 51 -11.16 -19.40 -3.47
C SER A 51 -12.21 -20.07 -4.37
N ALA A 52 -12.23 -19.75 -5.67
CA ALA A 52 -13.23 -20.26 -6.60
C ALA A 52 -12.92 -21.70 -7.04
N THR A 53 -13.69 -22.66 -6.56
CA THR A 53 -13.61 -24.08 -6.97
C THR A 53 -14.32 -24.36 -8.28
N THR A 54 -15.32 -23.54 -8.62
CA THR A 54 -16.09 -23.57 -9.87
C THR A 54 -16.11 -22.19 -10.49
N GLY A 55 -16.15 -22.11 -11.82
CA GLY A 55 -16.31 -20.84 -12.52
C GLY A 55 -17.75 -20.30 -12.37
N PHE A 56 -17.88 -18.98 -12.45
CA PHE A 56 -19.17 -18.29 -12.35
C PHE A 56 -19.22 -17.05 -13.24
N TYR A 57 -20.41 -16.55 -13.50
CA TYR A 57 -20.61 -15.30 -14.23
C TYR A 57 -20.91 -14.16 -13.26
N ILE A 58 -20.33 -12.98 -13.50
CA ILE A 58 -20.60 -11.79 -12.73
C ILE A 58 -21.84 -11.11 -13.29
N LYS A 59 -23.01 -11.41 -12.71
CA LYS A 59 -24.29 -10.83 -13.13
C LYS A 59 -24.78 -9.70 -12.26
N GLU A 60 -24.43 -9.76 -10.97
CA GLU A 60 -24.88 -8.82 -9.94
C GLU A 60 -23.68 -8.23 -9.22
N LEU A 61 -23.77 -6.95 -8.89
CA LEU A 61 -22.86 -6.24 -8.00
C LEU A 61 -23.68 -5.51 -6.95
N GLY A 62 -23.38 -5.72 -5.68
CA GLY A 62 -23.98 -5.02 -4.55
C GLY A 62 -22.94 -4.31 -3.71
N ILE A 63 -23.28 -3.10 -3.26
CA ILE A 63 -22.49 -2.34 -2.27
C ILE A 63 -23.31 -2.31 -0.99
N PHE A 64 -22.70 -2.69 0.12
CA PHE A 64 -23.32 -2.76 1.43
C PHE A 64 -22.79 -1.67 2.36
N ALA A 65 -23.65 -1.16 3.20
CA ALA A 65 -23.30 -0.15 4.19
C ALA A 65 -24.10 -0.37 5.49
N HIS A 66 -23.62 0.17 6.60
CA HIS A 66 -24.42 0.32 7.81
C HIS A 66 -25.15 1.66 7.80
N GLY A 67 -26.43 1.63 8.18
CA GLY A 67 -27.17 2.81 8.56
C GLY A 67 -26.80 3.29 9.98
N ASP A 68 -27.45 4.34 10.44
CA ASP A 68 -27.24 4.92 11.79
C ASP A 68 -27.63 3.93 12.92
N ASP A 69 -28.49 2.96 12.62
CA ASP A 69 -28.90 1.88 13.51
C ASP A 69 -27.92 0.70 13.53
N ASN A 70 -26.82 0.80 12.81
CA ASN A 70 -25.81 -0.23 12.63
C ASN A 70 -26.33 -1.53 11.96
N VAL A 71 -27.46 -1.45 11.25
CA VAL A 71 -27.99 -2.54 10.44
C VAL A 71 -27.35 -2.47 9.04
N GLU A 72 -26.83 -3.60 8.54
CA GLU A 72 -26.28 -3.67 7.19
C GLU A 72 -27.41 -3.68 6.16
N ILE A 73 -27.33 -2.79 5.19
CA ILE A 73 -28.28 -2.64 4.08
C ILE A 73 -27.56 -2.79 2.73
N LEU A 74 -28.29 -3.23 1.72
CA LEU A 74 -27.86 -3.15 0.33
C LEU A 74 -28.04 -1.70 -0.14
N TYR A 75 -26.94 -0.94 -0.13
CA TYR A 75 -26.95 0.49 -0.44
C TYR A 75 -27.06 0.78 -1.94
N ALA A 76 -26.35 -0.02 -2.75
CA ALA A 76 -26.38 0.10 -4.22
C ALA A 76 -26.38 -1.30 -4.85
N TYR A 77 -27.07 -1.41 -5.98
CA TYR A 77 -27.20 -2.65 -6.74
C TYR A 77 -27.09 -2.38 -8.23
N ASN A 78 -26.29 -3.20 -8.90
CA ASN A 78 -26.09 -3.12 -10.34
C ASN A 78 -26.20 -4.51 -10.98
N VAL A 79 -26.77 -4.58 -12.18
CA VAL A 79 -26.92 -5.80 -12.98
C VAL A 79 -26.14 -5.67 -14.26
N SER A 80 -25.32 -6.64 -14.59
CA SER A 80 -24.60 -6.69 -15.86
C SER A 80 -25.52 -7.21 -16.97
N THR A 81 -25.58 -6.47 -18.07
CA THR A 81 -26.23 -6.90 -19.31
C THR A 81 -25.32 -7.80 -20.17
N SER A 82 -24.02 -7.81 -19.87
CA SER A 82 -23.00 -8.64 -20.52
C SER A 82 -22.07 -9.21 -19.45
N PRO A 83 -22.48 -10.30 -18.79
CA PRO A 83 -21.74 -10.86 -17.66
C PRO A 83 -20.39 -11.40 -18.08
N ASP A 84 -19.34 -11.04 -17.33
CA ASP A 84 -18.00 -11.60 -17.47
C ASP A 84 -17.90 -12.94 -16.76
N PHE A 85 -17.14 -13.87 -17.35
CA PHE A 85 -16.89 -15.19 -16.76
C PHE A 85 -15.61 -15.20 -15.93
N VAL A 86 -15.70 -15.62 -14.69
CA VAL A 86 -14.58 -15.86 -13.80
C VAL A 86 -14.30 -17.37 -13.77
N PRO A 87 -13.13 -17.84 -14.27
CA PRO A 87 -12.80 -19.26 -14.25
C PRO A 87 -12.47 -19.75 -12.82
N PRO A 88 -12.58 -21.06 -12.57
CA PRO A 88 -12.10 -21.63 -11.32
C PRO A 88 -10.60 -21.38 -11.15
N PHE A 89 -10.14 -21.28 -9.92
CA PHE A 89 -8.73 -21.07 -9.64
C PHE A 89 -7.86 -22.24 -10.11
N SER A 90 -6.77 -21.91 -10.76
CA SER A 90 -5.66 -22.84 -11.01
C SER A 90 -4.36 -22.03 -11.14
N ALA A 91 -3.21 -22.71 -11.04
CA ALA A 91 -1.91 -22.04 -11.16
C ALA A 91 -1.73 -21.26 -12.48
N ASN A 92 -2.47 -21.65 -13.53
CA ASN A 92 -2.43 -21.02 -14.84
C ASN A 92 -3.60 -20.03 -15.09
N ASN A 93 -4.57 -19.96 -14.18
CA ASN A 93 -5.77 -19.13 -14.28
C ASN A 93 -5.99 -18.34 -13.00
N VAL A 94 -5.08 -17.43 -12.71
CA VAL A 94 -5.24 -16.44 -11.62
C VAL A 94 -5.96 -15.24 -12.17
N VAL A 95 -7.08 -14.87 -11.55
CA VAL A 95 -7.85 -13.67 -11.88
C VAL A 95 -7.80 -12.73 -10.70
N GLU A 96 -7.38 -11.50 -10.96
CA GLU A 96 -7.44 -10.38 -10.02
C GLU A 96 -7.97 -9.16 -10.78
N ILE A 97 -9.14 -8.67 -10.37
CA ILE A 97 -9.83 -7.54 -11.02
C ILE A 97 -10.14 -6.51 -9.95
N GLU A 98 -9.66 -5.28 -10.14
CA GLU A 98 -10.05 -4.14 -9.31
C GLU A 98 -11.37 -3.57 -9.84
N TYR A 99 -12.38 -3.57 -8.99
CA TYR A 99 -13.64 -2.87 -9.23
C TYR A 99 -13.55 -1.46 -8.66
N VAL A 100 -13.89 -0.49 -9.50
CA VAL A 100 -13.99 0.91 -9.10
C VAL A 100 -15.40 1.37 -9.39
N ASP A 101 -16.20 1.56 -8.34
CA ASP A 101 -17.56 2.02 -8.49
C ASP A 101 -17.73 3.42 -7.87
N THR A 102 -18.53 4.26 -8.53
CA THR A 102 -18.80 5.62 -8.08
C THR A 102 -20.27 5.76 -7.74
N ILE A 103 -20.55 5.99 -6.48
CA ILE A 103 -21.90 6.14 -5.93
C ILE A 103 -22.18 7.57 -5.48
N ILE A 104 -23.45 7.93 -5.39
CA ILE A 104 -23.90 9.20 -4.83
C ILE A 104 -24.15 8.97 -3.34
N VAL A 105 -23.52 9.78 -2.50
CA VAL A 105 -23.62 9.67 -1.02
C VAL A 105 -24.23 10.93 -0.38
N ASP A 106 -24.80 11.84 -1.21
CA ASP A 106 -25.27 13.15 -0.78
C ASP A 106 -24.15 13.98 -0.08
N GLN A 107 -24.50 15.06 0.59
CA GLN A 107 -23.53 15.93 1.28
C GLN A 107 -23.18 15.41 2.67
N VAL A 108 -22.82 14.13 2.77
CA VAL A 108 -22.40 13.53 4.06
C VAL A 108 -21.00 14.02 4.41
N ALA A 109 -20.84 14.55 5.61
CA ALA A 109 -19.58 15.12 6.09
C ALA A 109 -18.46 14.07 6.22
N ASN A 110 -18.83 12.81 6.49
CA ASN A 110 -17.88 11.72 6.69
C ASN A 110 -18.40 10.43 6.04
N VAL A 111 -17.65 9.92 5.07
CA VAL A 111 -17.87 8.58 4.50
C VAL A 111 -16.71 7.70 4.96
N THR A 112 -17.04 6.58 5.60
CA THR A 112 -16.03 5.62 6.07
C THR A 112 -16.27 4.24 5.45
N ALA A 113 -15.23 3.41 5.40
CA ALA A 113 -15.34 2.00 5.04
C ALA A 113 -14.62 1.12 6.06
N VAL A 114 -15.09 -0.10 6.18
CA VAL A 114 -14.37 -1.17 6.87
C VAL A 114 -13.38 -1.75 5.87
N ILE A 115 -12.10 -1.45 6.09
CA ILE A 115 -11.00 -1.97 5.26
C ILE A 115 -10.41 -3.17 6.00
N ASP A 116 -10.35 -4.32 5.34
CA ASP A 116 -9.67 -5.50 5.90
C ASP A 116 -8.15 -5.34 5.71
N PRO A 117 -7.39 -5.13 6.79
CA PRO A 117 -5.95 -4.91 6.69
C PRO A 117 -5.18 -6.16 6.23
N SER A 118 -5.78 -7.35 6.32
CA SER A 118 -5.15 -8.60 5.87
C SER A 118 -5.13 -8.77 4.36
N ILE A 119 -5.93 -7.98 3.63
CA ILE A 119 -6.12 -8.07 2.18
C ILE A 119 -5.74 -6.75 1.49
N THR A 120 -5.01 -5.88 2.18
CA THR A 120 -4.60 -4.59 1.61
C THR A 120 -3.55 -4.81 0.53
N TYR A 121 -3.96 -4.73 -0.72
CA TYR A 121 -3.04 -4.65 -1.86
C TYR A 121 -2.65 -3.20 -2.08
N ILE A 122 -1.35 -2.94 -2.08
CA ILE A 122 -0.83 -1.66 -2.53
C ILE A 122 -0.84 -1.69 -4.06
N THR A 123 -1.63 -0.81 -4.69
CA THR A 123 -1.58 -0.70 -6.15
C THR A 123 -0.18 -0.25 -6.60
N LYS A 124 0.24 -0.69 -7.80
CA LYS A 124 1.53 -0.25 -8.35
C LYS A 124 1.63 1.28 -8.40
N LYS A 125 0.54 1.97 -8.78
CA LYS A 125 0.47 3.42 -8.81
C LYS A 125 0.72 4.02 -7.44
N TYR A 126 0.03 3.53 -6.39
CA TYR A 126 0.23 4.01 -5.02
C TYR A 126 1.66 3.75 -4.53
N ALA A 127 2.21 2.56 -4.84
CA ALA A 127 3.59 2.23 -4.50
C ALA A 127 4.59 3.17 -5.20
N ASP A 128 4.42 3.40 -6.50
CA ASP A 128 5.28 4.29 -7.28
C ASP A 128 5.20 5.75 -6.81
N GLU A 129 4.03 6.21 -6.32
CA GLU A 129 3.82 7.58 -5.85
C GLU A 129 4.29 7.79 -4.39
N ASN A 130 4.18 6.77 -3.54
CA ASN A 130 4.38 6.92 -2.09
C ASN A 130 5.63 6.21 -1.55
N TYR A 131 6.17 5.26 -2.29
CA TYR A 131 7.40 4.56 -1.90
C TYR A 131 8.54 4.90 -2.87
N LEU A 132 9.68 5.26 -2.29
CA LEU A 132 10.88 5.52 -3.06
C LEU A 132 11.49 4.18 -3.52
N VAL A 133 11.20 3.77 -4.76
CA VAL A 133 11.84 2.59 -5.35
C VAL A 133 13.33 2.87 -5.62
N THR A 134 14.16 1.83 -5.55
CA THR A 134 15.62 1.96 -5.71
C THR A 134 16.04 2.66 -7.02
N ALA A 135 15.31 2.44 -8.12
CA ALA A 135 15.58 3.11 -9.40
C ALA A 135 15.38 4.62 -9.31
N ARG A 136 14.30 5.09 -8.67
CA ARG A 136 14.04 6.51 -8.47
C ARG A 136 15.02 7.14 -7.48
N LEU A 137 15.43 6.38 -6.47
CA LEU A 137 16.50 6.80 -5.57
C LEU A 137 17.82 6.97 -6.31
N ALA A 138 18.16 6.07 -7.25
CA ALA A 138 19.32 6.15 -8.10
C ALA A 138 19.33 7.43 -8.96
N GLU A 139 18.18 7.80 -9.55
CA GLU A 139 18.03 9.06 -10.30
C GLU A 139 18.26 10.30 -9.43
N ILE A 140 17.68 10.32 -8.21
CA ILE A 140 17.82 11.46 -7.27
C ILE A 140 19.26 11.60 -6.78
N ILE A 141 19.93 10.49 -6.48
CA ILE A 141 21.32 10.49 -5.99
C ILE A 141 22.31 10.72 -7.14
N GLY A 142 21.95 10.36 -8.37
CA GLY A 142 22.84 10.40 -9.53
C GLY A 142 23.87 9.27 -9.54
N LEU A 143 23.64 8.20 -8.78
CA LEU A 143 24.50 7.02 -8.70
C LEU A 143 23.70 5.75 -9.00
N GLU A 144 24.35 4.74 -9.56
CA GLU A 144 23.76 3.42 -9.80
C GLU A 144 23.70 2.60 -8.50
N PHE A 145 22.59 1.87 -8.28
CA PHE A 145 22.47 0.97 -7.14
C PHE A 145 23.28 -0.32 -7.36
N GLY A 146 24.15 -0.63 -6.43
CA GLY A 146 25.06 -1.78 -6.49
C GLY A 146 24.63 -3.01 -5.69
N GLY A 147 23.52 -2.92 -4.90
CA GLY A 147 23.07 -4.01 -4.01
C GLY A 147 23.24 -3.69 -2.53
N ASN A 148 23.38 -4.73 -1.70
CA ASN A 148 23.62 -4.54 -0.26
C ASN A 148 25.12 -4.64 0.04
N ILE A 149 25.57 -3.93 1.08
CA ILE A 149 26.95 -4.04 1.55
C ILE A 149 27.30 -5.47 1.99
N GLN A 150 26.33 -6.16 2.63
CA GLN A 150 26.51 -7.51 3.17
C GLN A 150 26.52 -8.61 2.10
N ASP A 151 26.11 -8.33 0.87
CA ASP A 151 26.14 -9.32 -0.20
C ASP A 151 27.59 -9.71 -0.54
N ALA A 152 27.82 -10.98 -0.86
CA ALA A 152 29.12 -11.43 -1.33
C ALA A 152 29.44 -10.84 -2.72
N GLY A 153 30.72 -10.54 -2.97
CA GLY A 153 31.18 -10.04 -4.25
C GLY A 153 31.72 -8.59 -4.21
N ALA A 154 32.19 -8.14 -5.37
CA ALA A 154 32.82 -6.84 -5.51
C ALA A 154 31.81 -5.68 -5.41
N LYS A 155 32.15 -4.66 -4.66
CA LYS A 155 31.49 -3.36 -4.62
C LYS A 155 32.34 -2.37 -5.41
N THR A 156 31.68 -1.66 -6.30
CA THR A 156 32.33 -0.79 -7.29
C THR A 156 32.22 0.67 -6.89
N THR A 157 33.32 1.38 -6.99
CA THR A 157 33.37 2.84 -6.77
C THR A 157 32.36 3.57 -7.66
N GLY A 158 31.69 4.58 -7.09
CA GLY A 158 30.68 5.36 -7.79
C GLY A 158 29.29 4.73 -7.84
N LYS A 159 29.09 3.58 -7.18
CA LYS A 159 27.77 3.02 -6.94
C LYS A 159 27.35 3.22 -5.49
N PHE A 160 26.05 3.22 -5.23
CA PHE A 160 25.57 3.23 -3.85
C PHE A 160 25.01 1.88 -3.44
N TYR A 161 25.12 1.58 -2.14
CA TYR A 161 24.77 0.30 -1.54
C TYR A 161 23.90 0.53 -0.30
N TYR A 162 23.00 -0.41 -0.05
CA TYR A 162 22.21 -0.42 1.17
C TYR A 162 22.93 -1.22 2.26
N ASP A 163 23.00 -0.66 3.45
CA ASP A 163 23.55 -1.35 4.62
C ASP A 163 22.40 -1.95 5.45
N ASN A 164 22.31 -3.28 5.45
CA ASN A 164 21.29 -4.03 6.20
C ASN A 164 21.43 -3.88 7.73
N VAL A 165 22.56 -3.42 8.23
CA VAL A 165 22.80 -3.23 9.66
C VAL A 165 22.33 -1.85 10.11
N THR A 166 22.83 -0.79 9.46
CA THR A 166 22.50 0.60 9.81
C THR A 166 21.17 1.07 9.22
N LYS A 167 20.62 0.35 8.21
CA LYS A 167 19.43 0.72 7.44
C LYS A 167 19.55 2.01 6.63
N TYR A 168 20.79 2.38 6.27
CA TYR A 168 21.09 3.57 5.46
C TYR A 168 21.80 3.23 4.15
N TYR A 169 21.85 4.20 3.26
CA TYR A 169 22.55 4.08 1.99
C TYR A 169 23.94 4.74 2.05
N TYR A 170 24.90 4.10 1.40
CA TYR A 170 26.30 4.54 1.34
C TYR A 170 26.84 4.46 -0.07
N GLU A 171 27.61 5.47 -0.47
CA GLU A 171 28.40 5.44 -1.70
C GLU A 171 29.68 4.62 -1.48
N CYS A 172 29.99 3.73 -2.41
CA CYS A 172 31.30 3.08 -2.45
C CYS A 172 32.31 4.05 -3.03
N ILE A 173 33.30 4.47 -2.24
CA ILE A 173 34.35 5.41 -2.63
C ILE A 173 35.67 4.74 -3.00
N THR A 174 35.78 3.44 -2.79
CA THR A 174 36.93 2.61 -3.18
C THR A 174 36.44 1.18 -3.39
N ASP A 175 36.81 0.56 -4.50
CA ASP A 175 36.46 -0.83 -4.81
C ASP A 175 36.83 -1.75 -3.67
N THR A 176 35.90 -2.65 -3.30
CA THR A 176 36.07 -3.53 -2.16
C THR A 176 35.22 -4.79 -2.27
N ASN A 177 35.65 -5.86 -1.62
CA ASN A 177 34.85 -7.08 -1.38
C ASN A 177 34.31 -7.17 0.05
N ALA A 178 34.45 -6.08 0.85
CA ALA A 178 33.96 -6.07 2.22
C ALA A 178 32.45 -6.37 2.28
N THR A 179 32.04 -7.19 3.22
CA THR A 179 30.63 -7.51 3.52
C THR A 179 30.14 -6.79 4.77
N TYR A 180 30.84 -5.74 5.16
CA TYR A 180 30.52 -4.85 6.27
C TYR A 180 30.79 -3.39 5.88
N ASN A 181 30.20 -2.46 6.57
CA ASN A 181 30.35 -1.03 6.32
C ASN A 181 31.72 -0.53 6.85
N ASP A 182 32.72 -0.59 5.99
CA ASP A 182 34.06 -0.05 6.25
C ASP A 182 34.06 1.45 5.91
N ALA A 183 34.24 2.30 6.91
CA ALA A 183 34.23 3.76 6.77
C ALA A 183 35.35 4.29 5.83
N THR A 184 36.38 3.50 5.51
CA THR A 184 37.41 3.86 4.50
C THR A 184 37.00 3.54 3.08
N LYS A 185 35.92 2.75 2.89
CA LYS A 185 35.41 2.26 1.60
C LYS A 185 34.04 2.81 1.26
N PHE A 186 33.26 3.18 2.29
CA PHE A 186 31.88 3.63 2.13
C PHE A 186 31.68 5.00 2.79
N ARG A 187 30.95 5.88 2.10
CA ARG A 187 30.56 7.21 2.58
C ARG A 187 29.05 7.30 2.66
N ALA A 188 28.50 7.74 3.80
CA ALA A 188 27.07 7.92 3.97
C ALA A 188 26.54 8.99 3.00
N ILE A 189 25.46 8.68 2.27
CA ILE A 189 24.78 9.60 1.35
C ILE A 189 23.45 10.11 1.92
N SER A 190 22.91 9.50 2.98
CA SER A 190 21.74 10.00 3.68
C SER A 190 22.16 11.00 4.77
N ASN A 191 21.35 12.04 4.98
CA ASN A 191 21.63 13.06 5.99
C ASN A 191 21.44 12.55 7.44
N LYS A 192 20.69 11.48 7.64
CA LYS A 192 20.37 10.96 9.00
C LYS A 192 21.61 10.56 9.82
N PRO A 193 22.58 9.78 9.29
CA PRO A 193 23.80 9.48 10.03
C PRO A 193 24.65 10.71 10.36
N ILE A 194 24.58 11.75 9.55
CA ILE A 194 25.28 13.01 9.79
C ILE A 194 24.57 13.79 10.89
N SER A 195 23.22 13.87 10.84
CA SER A 195 22.40 14.51 11.86
C SER A 195 22.62 13.87 13.23
N ASP A 196 22.59 12.54 13.31
CA ASP A 196 22.81 11.81 14.56
C ASP A 196 24.21 12.06 15.14
N LYS A 197 25.22 12.18 14.29
CA LYS A 197 26.59 12.54 14.73
C LYS A 197 26.66 13.98 15.24
N VAL A 198 26.00 14.91 14.59
CA VAL A 198 25.94 16.33 15.00
C VAL A 198 25.21 16.48 16.32
N GLU A 199 24.07 15.82 16.49
CA GLU A 199 23.33 15.83 17.78
C GLU A 199 24.16 15.25 18.91
N ASN A 200 24.91 14.16 18.66
CA ASN A 200 25.83 13.60 19.66
C ASN A 200 26.97 14.56 20.02
N LEU A 201 27.53 15.29 19.05
CA LEU A 201 28.57 16.30 19.30
C LEU A 201 28.04 17.45 20.15
N TYR A 202 26.83 17.97 19.84
CA TYR A 202 26.21 19.02 20.62
C TYR A 202 25.92 18.59 22.08
N SER A 203 25.50 17.33 22.28
CA SER A 203 25.28 16.78 23.63
C SER A 203 26.59 16.68 24.43
N VAL A 204 27.69 16.31 23.79
CA VAL A 204 29.01 16.22 24.44
C VAL A 204 29.54 17.61 24.76
N GLU A 205 29.40 18.60 23.86
CA GLU A 205 29.83 19.97 24.09
C GLU A 205 29.03 20.65 25.20
N SER A 206 27.70 20.45 25.26
CA SER A 206 26.87 21.01 26.34
C SER A 206 27.24 20.43 27.69
N TYR A 207 27.58 19.13 27.75
CA TYR A 207 28.08 18.50 28.99
C TYR A 207 29.44 19.06 29.42
N ALA A 208 30.33 19.34 28.47
CA ALA A 208 31.65 19.91 28.76
C ALA A 208 31.59 21.37 29.20
N ILE A 209 30.62 22.15 28.71
CA ILE A 209 30.39 23.53 29.13
C ILE A 209 29.80 23.59 30.53
N ASP A 210 28.80 22.74 30.85
CA ASP A 210 28.22 22.66 32.19
C ASP A 210 29.23 22.21 33.25
N SER A 211 30.12 21.27 32.93
CA SER A 211 31.16 20.81 33.84
C SER A 211 32.23 21.88 34.13
N ARG A 212 32.48 22.81 33.21
CA ARG A 212 33.40 23.93 33.40
C ARG A 212 32.78 25.07 34.22
N LEU A 213 31.46 25.27 34.17
CA LEU A 213 30.75 26.27 34.94
C LEU A 213 30.61 25.90 36.43
N THR A 214 30.64 24.61 36.76
CA THR A 214 30.55 24.11 38.14
C THR A 214 31.90 24.09 38.91
N VAL A 215 33.03 24.30 38.24
CA VAL A 215 34.39 24.33 38.88
C VAL A 215 34.87 25.76 39.19
N GLY A 216 34.06 26.79 38.91
CA GLY A 216 34.40 28.21 39.10
C GLY A 216 33.61 28.96 40.17
N LEU A 217 33.06 28.25 41.22
CA LEU A 217 32.45 28.86 42.38
C LEU A 217 33.14 28.42 43.68
#